data_8c1fa3e6a5706314c8dfeed60a70b042
#
_entry.id   8c1fa3e6a5706314c8dfeed60a70b042
#
_cell.length_a   1.000
_cell.length_b   1.000
_cell.length_c   1.000
_cell.angle_alpha   90.00
_cell.angle_beta   90.00
_cell.angle_gamma   90.00
#
_symmetry.space_group_name_H-M   'P 1'
#
loop_
_entity.id
_entity.type
_entity.pdbx_description
1 polymer ?
#
loop_
_entity_poly.entity_id
_entity_poly.type
_entity_poly.pdbx_seq_one_letter_code
_entity_poly.pdbx_strand_id
1 'polypeptide(L)'
;LEKIKVLVVDDSAIVRDVLSKAIESDKDLALIGTAPDPYVARDKIVKLNPDVVTLDIEMPRMDGLTFLEKVMKYNPIPIIIVSSITQKDNLAAIKALELGAYDVVNKPQGSISVGEVIDDIIYKIKEAYQNKDNFLAKWKELSLTYISELEKRKAARSITGNLKIIQNQTAFKNRYPIDTLEVSKYLSTIQTTDKLIAIGASTGGTVALEYLFTNLSGNLPPIVVVQHMPPTFTYQFALRLNELSVLNIKEAEDDETLNNGTVYIAPGGIHMGLKRSGGLLKINLFDGPRVQYQKPSVDMLFDSISNVAGRNVLALLLTGMGKDGAEGLLKIKNKGGYTVAQDEKSSIVWGMPKAAIDYKAACEVASLESMINIIKKYGLS
;
A
#
# COMPACT_ATOMS: atom_id res chain seq x y z
N LEU A 1 19.79 -17.28 20.38
CA LEU A 1 19.48 -16.81 19.04
C LEU A 1 20.41 -15.67 18.69
N GLU A 2 20.96 -15.62 17.51
CA GLU A 2 21.79 -14.54 17.01
C GLU A 2 20.90 -13.30 16.85
N LYS A 3 21.38 -12.12 17.31
CA LYS A 3 20.62 -10.88 17.21
C LYS A 3 20.62 -10.36 15.78
N ILE A 4 19.52 -9.74 15.36
CA ILE A 4 19.35 -9.12 14.04
C ILE A 4 20.31 -7.93 13.93
N LYS A 5 21.19 -7.92 12.95
CA LYS A 5 22.20 -6.89 12.71
C LYS A 5 21.58 -5.71 11.96
N VAL A 6 21.49 -4.57 12.60
CA VAL A 6 20.89 -3.35 12.01
C VAL A 6 21.91 -2.28 11.78
N LEU A 7 21.91 -1.68 10.59
CA LEU A 7 22.66 -0.49 10.23
C LEU A 7 21.70 0.70 10.08
N VAL A 8 21.97 1.80 10.77
CA VAL A 8 21.18 3.04 10.68
C VAL A 8 21.88 4.05 9.78
N VAL A 9 21.19 4.52 8.73
CA VAL A 9 21.70 5.49 7.76
C VAL A 9 20.78 6.71 7.74
N ASP A 10 21.25 7.85 8.25
CA ASP A 10 20.51 9.11 8.32
C ASP A 10 21.52 10.25 8.47
N ASP A 11 21.32 11.40 7.87
CA ASP A 11 22.24 12.54 8.00
C ASP A 11 22.09 13.28 9.34
N SER A 12 20.90 13.20 9.95
CA SER A 12 20.62 13.79 11.26
C SER A 12 21.25 12.97 12.40
N ALA A 13 22.17 13.59 13.15
CA ALA A 13 22.78 12.98 14.33
C ALA A 13 21.73 12.64 15.41
N ILE A 14 20.69 13.46 15.53
CA ILE A 14 19.60 13.25 16.51
C ILE A 14 18.79 12.00 16.15
N VAL A 15 18.41 11.85 14.89
CA VAL A 15 17.64 10.67 14.43
C VAL A 15 18.49 9.41 14.62
N ARG A 16 19.78 9.45 14.25
CA ARG A 16 20.68 8.31 14.48
C ARG A 16 20.78 7.94 15.96
N ASP A 17 20.87 8.90 16.87
CA ASP A 17 20.94 8.64 18.33
C ASP A 17 19.65 8.00 18.86
N VAL A 18 18.49 8.54 18.45
CA VAL A 18 17.16 8.00 18.84
C VAL A 18 16.98 6.57 18.34
N LEU A 19 17.26 6.32 17.08
CA LEU A 19 17.14 4.97 16.50
C LEU A 19 18.17 4.00 17.10
N SER A 20 19.38 4.46 17.35
CA SER A 20 20.43 3.65 17.99
C SER A 20 19.98 3.17 19.36
N LYS A 21 19.51 4.07 20.23
CA LYS A 21 19.02 3.75 21.56
C LYS A 21 17.82 2.78 21.52
N ALA A 22 16.91 2.99 20.58
CA ALA A 22 15.75 2.13 20.40
C ALA A 22 16.17 0.70 20.01
N ILE A 23 17.07 0.56 19.03
CA ILE A 23 17.59 -0.73 18.58
C ILE A 23 18.38 -1.44 19.69
N GLU A 24 19.23 -0.72 20.41
CA GLU A 24 20.03 -1.28 21.50
C GLU A 24 19.19 -1.72 22.70
N SER A 25 18.03 -1.09 22.93
CA SER A 25 17.09 -1.47 24.00
C SER A 25 16.31 -2.74 23.70
N ASP A 26 16.20 -3.16 22.45
CA ASP A 26 15.50 -4.38 22.07
C ASP A 26 16.40 -5.60 22.19
N LYS A 27 15.86 -6.66 22.82
CA LYS A 27 16.61 -7.88 23.12
C LYS A 27 17.01 -8.68 21.87
N ASP A 28 16.26 -8.57 20.79
CA ASP A 28 16.41 -9.35 19.55
C ASP A 28 17.28 -8.62 18.52
N LEU A 29 17.56 -7.32 18.71
CA LEU A 29 18.28 -6.47 17.77
C LEU A 29 19.72 -6.19 18.22
N ALA A 30 20.61 -5.93 17.27
CA ALA A 30 21.99 -5.47 17.49
C ALA A 30 22.28 -4.31 16.54
N LEU A 31 22.54 -3.13 17.09
CA LEU A 31 23.07 -2.02 16.32
C LEU A 31 24.54 -2.34 15.95
N ILE A 32 24.83 -2.54 14.68
CA ILE A 32 26.20 -2.82 14.22
C ILE A 32 26.93 -1.57 13.71
N GLY A 33 26.23 -0.46 13.57
CA GLY A 33 26.80 0.82 13.18
C GLY A 33 25.78 1.85 12.73
N THR A 34 26.25 3.09 12.56
CA THR A 34 25.46 4.19 11.97
C THR A 34 26.25 4.85 10.85
N ALA A 35 25.60 5.45 9.87
CA ALA A 35 26.23 6.16 8.77
C ALA A 35 25.55 7.50 8.53
N PRO A 36 26.29 8.62 8.41
CA PRO A 36 25.72 9.94 8.15
C PRO A 36 25.49 10.23 6.67
N ASP A 37 25.89 9.34 5.78
CA ASP A 37 25.78 9.51 4.34
C ASP A 37 25.93 8.16 3.58
N PRO A 38 25.53 8.10 2.31
CA PRO A 38 25.57 6.89 1.50
C PRO A 38 26.96 6.28 1.30
N TYR A 39 28.01 7.06 1.31
CA TYR A 39 29.38 6.56 1.11
C TYR A 39 29.87 5.77 2.33
N VAL A 40 29.67 6.34 3.51
CA VAL A 40 29.94 5.65 4.78
C VAL A 40 29.03 4.43 4.94
N ALA A 41 27.76 4.54 4.53
CA ALA A 41 26.83 3.41 4.54
C ALA A 41 27.30 2.26 3.68
N ARG A 42 27.73 2.52 2.44
CA ARG A 42 28.28 1.51 1.51
C ARG A 42 29.43 0.75 2.13
N ASP A 43 30.41 1.48 2.68
CA ASP A 43 31.61 0.86 3.26
C ASP A 43 31.25 -0.01 4.48
N LYS A 44 30.29 0.44 5.30
CA LYS A 44 29.79 -0.35 6.43
C LYS A 44 28.95 -1.55 6.02
N ILE A 45 28.13 -1.45 4.98
CA ILE A 45 27.36 -2.59 4.43
C ILE A 45 28.34 -3.70 4.04
N VAL A 46 29.39 -3.36 3.27
CA VAL A 46 30.38 -4.36 2.82
C VAL A 46 31.15 -4.96 3.99
N LYS A 47 31.53 -4.14 4.99
CA LYS A 47 32.37 -4.58 6.10
C LYS A 47 31.60 -5.34 7.19
N LEU A 48 30.37 -4.90 7.50
CA LEU A 48 29.61 -5.37 8.67
C LEU A 48 28.50 -6.35 8.31
N ASN A 49 28.13 -6.44 7.03
CA ASN A 49 27.09 -7.32 6.51
C ASN A 49 25.79 -7.28 7.33
N PRO A 50 25.06 -6.14 7.33
CA PRO A 50 23.82 -5.99 8.08
C PRO A 50 22.72 -6.92 7.56
N ASP A 51 21.80 -7.28 8.44
CA ASP A 51 20.60 -8.02 8.07
C ASP A 51 19.49 -7.11 7.55
N VAL A 52 19.39 -5.91 8.14
CA VAL A 52 18.41 -4.86 7.80
C VAL A 52 19.09 -3.51 7.87
N VAL A 53 18.71 -2.61 6.97
CA VAL A 53 19.17 -1.21 6.94
C VAL A 53 17.96 -0.29 7.12
N THR A 54 18.06 0.70 8.02
CA THR A 54 17.16 1.86 7.99
C THR A 54 17.82 2.97 7.21
N LEU A 55 17.08 3.60 6.28
CA LEU A 55 17.65 4.54 5.32
C LEU A 55 16.80 5.82 5.24
N ASP A 56 17.44 6.95 5.45
CA ASP A 56 16.88 8.25 5.09
C ASP A 56 16.95 8.50 3.60
N ILE A 57 15.94 9.20 3.07
CA ILE A 57 15.91 9.60 1.66
C ILE A 57 16.68 10.90 1.43
N GLU A 58 16.51 11.87 2.29
CA GLU A 58 17.13 13.19 2.15
C GLU A 58 18.52 13.22 2.81
N MET A 59 19.55 12.94 2.02
CA MET A 59 20.94 12.98 2.47
C MET A 59 21.80 13.84 1.55
N PRO A 60 22.85 14.51 2.08
CA PRO A 60 23.77 15.27 1.26
C PRO A 60 24.61 14.36 0.36
N ARG A 61 25.11 14.92 -0.74
CA ARG A 61 26.02 14.30 -1.73
C ARG A 61 25.43 13.21 -2.61
N MET A 62 24.54 12.38 -2.12
CA MET A 62 23.79 11.37 -2.88
C MET A 62 22.45 11.17 -2.19
N ASP A 63 21.36 11.30 -2.93
CA ASP A 63 20.04 11.03 -2.38
C ASP A 63 19.83 9.54 -2.08
N GLY A 64 18.98 9.27 -1.09
CA GLY A 64 18.71 7.92 -0.61
C GLY A 64 18.10 6.99 -1.67
N LEU A 65 17.33 7.51 -2.64
CA LEU A 65 16.75 6.72 -3.72
C LEU A 65 17.82 6.15 -4.64
N THR A 66 18.78 6.99 -5.05
CA THR A 66 19.93 6.55 -5.85
C THR A 66 20.77 5.51 -5.10
N PHE A 67 20.93 5.69 -3.77
CA PHE A 67 21.64 4.72 -2.95
C PHE A 67 20.87 3.40 -2.84
N LEU A 68 19.57 3.44 -2.55
CA LEU A 68 18.67 2.28 -2.51
C LEU A 68 18.76 1.47 -3.82
N GLU A 69 18.60 2.12 -4.96
CA GLU A 69 18.68 1.46 -6.29
C GLU A 69 19.99 0.70 -6.47
N LYS A 70 21.11 1.31 -6.08
CA LYS A 70 22.43 0.66 -6.15
C LYS A 70 22.53 -0.53 -5.20
N VAL A 71 22.07 -0.39 -3.95
CA VAL A 71 22.10 -1.49 -2.98
C VAL A 71 21.24 -2.65 -3.47
N MET A 72 19.99 -2.38 -3.89
CA MET A 72 19.07 -3.42 -4.38
C MET A 72 19.56 -4.12 -5.65
N LYS A 73 20.38 -3.43 -6.47
CA LYS A 73 20.96 -3.99 -7.69
C LYS A 73 22.19 -4.86 -7.43
N TYR A 74 23.08 -4.45 -6.53
CA TYR A 74 24.42 -5.05 -6.40
C TYR A 74 24.61 -5.88 -5.14
N ASN A 75 23.93 -5.55 -4.07
CA ASN A 75 23.98 -6.26 -2.78
C ASN A 75 22.63 -6.13 -2.06
N PRO A 76 21.56 -6.76 -2.58
CA PRO A 76 20.21 -6.55 -2.07
C PRO A 76 20.09 -6.96 -0.61
N ILE A 77 19.61 -6.02 0.20
CA ILE A 77 19.36 -6.14 1.63
C ILE A 77 18.00 -5.52 1.92
N PRO A 78 17.18 -6.05 2.83
CA PRO A 78 15.96 -5.36 3.25
C PRO A 78 16.25 -3.97 3.77
N ILE A 79 15.64 -2.95 3.14
CA ILE A 79 15.80 -1.55 3.51
C ILE A 79 14.45 -0.98 3.94
N ILE A 80 14.39 -0.42 5.14
CA ILE A 80 13.24 0.32 5.64
C ILE A 80 13.55 1.81 5.47
N ILE A 81 12.70 2.49 4.74
CA ILE A 81 12.81 3.95 4.57
C ILE A 81 12.30 4.64 5.84
N VAL A 82 13.09 5.55 6.37
CA VAL A 82 12.71 6.42 7.48
C VAL A 82 12.64 7.85 6.95
N SER A 83 11.45 8.39 6.74
CA SER A 83 11.23 9.64 5.99
C SER A 83 10.50 10.69 6.81
N SER A 84 10.74 11.98 6.52
CA SER A 84 9.99 13.10 7.09
C SER A 84 8.56 13.18 6.52
N ILE A 85 7.70 14.02 7.14
CA ILE A 85 6.27 14.15 6.80
C ILE A 85 6.05 15.25 5.74
N THR A 86 6.96 15.51 4.82
CA THR A 86 6.72 16.49 3.75
C THR A 86 6.12 15.85 2.50
N GLN A 87 5.39 16.64 1.69
CA GLN A 87 4.81 16.13 0.44
C GLN A 87 5.88 15.57 -0.51
N LYS A 88 7.02 16.23 -0.58
CA LYS A 88 8.15 15.81 -1.42
C LYS A 88 8.73 14.49 -0.94
N ASP A 89 8.88 14.32 0.37
CA ASP A 89 9.43 13.10 0.96
C ASP A 89 8.47 11.91 0.79
N ASN A 90 7.17 12.16 0.87
CA ASN A 90 6.17 11.13 0.67
C ASN A 90 6.18 10.56 -0.77
N LEU A 91 6.35 11.41 -1.79
CA LEU A 91 6.53 10.96 -3.17
C LEU A 91 7.82 10.16 -3.35
N ALA A 92 8.90 10.62 -2.72
CA ALA A 92 10.19 9.92 -2.75
C ALA A 92 10.11 8.56 -2.04
N ALA A 93 9.39 8.47 -0.91
CA ALA A 93 9.20 7.21 -0.20
C ALA A 93 8.34 6.20 -0.98
N ILE A 94 7.28 6.65 -1.66
CA ILE A 94 6.52 5.79 -2.58
C ILE A 94 7.44 5.28 -3.69
N LYS A 95 8.27 6.16 -4.25
CA LYS A 95 9.27 5.77 -5.25
C LYS A 95 10.28 4.76 -4.70
N ALA A 96 10.67 4.88 -3.43
CA ALA A 96 11.56 3.92 -2.78
C ALA A 96 10.93 2.51 -2.71
N LEU A 97 9.62 2.41 -2.39
CA LEU A 97 8.92 1.12 -2.41
C LEU A 97 8.96 0.47 -3.81
N GLU A 98 8.83 1.27 -4.87
CA GLU A 98 8.96 0.79 -6.26
C GLU A 98 10.38 0.36 -6.61
N LEU A 99 11.38 0.97 -6.00
CA LEU A 99 12.80 0.64 -6.16
C LEU A 99 13.26 -0.53 -5.28
N GLY A 100 12.34 -1.12 -4.48
CA GLY A 100 12.61 -2.30 -3.69
C GLY A 100 12.87 -2.04 -2.21
N ALA A 101 12.52 -0.89 -1.67
CA ALA A 101 12.46 -0.74 -0.23
C ALA A 101 11.44 -1.73 0.35
N TYR A 102 11.78 -2.33 1.48
CA TYR A 102 10.89 -3.28 2.14
C TYR A 102 9.63 -2.60 2.65
N ASP A 103 9.79 -1.46 3.32
CA ASP A 103 8.69 -0.66 3.85
C ASP A 103 9.12 0.80 4.11
N VAL A 104 8.17 1.63 4.54
CA VAL A 104 8.37 3.04 4.88
C VAL A 104 7.78 3.37 6.25
N VAL A 105 8.47 4.18 7.02
CA VAL A 105 8.04 4.70 8.32
C VAL A 105 8.33 6.20 8.42
N ASN A 106 7.59 6.89 9.26
CA ASN A 106 7.87 8.29 9.57
C ASN A 106 9.11 8.42 10.47
N LYS A 107 9.85 9.52 10.32
CA LYS A 107 10.88 9.90 11.28
C LYS A 107 10.26 10.19 12.66
N PRO A 108 10.96 9.87 13.77
CA PRO A 108 10.48 10.16 15.11
C PRO A 108 10.56 11.66 15.41
N GLN A 109 9.67 12.47 14.83
CA GLN A 109 9.63 13.93 14.96
C GLN A 109 8.18 14.45 14.97
N GLY A 110 7.94 15.58 15.65
CA GLY A 110 6.68 16.32 15.59
C GLY A 110 5.59 15.81 16.57
N SER A 111 4.34 15.90 16.14
CA SER A 111 3.15 15.62 16.95
C SER A 111 2.82 14.13 17.13
N ILE A 112 3.47 13.25 16.39
CA ILE A 112 3.30 11.80 16.55
C ILE A 112 4.11 11.36 17.78
N SER A 113 3.53 10.51 18.62
CA SER A 113 4.23 9.94 19.77
C SER A 113 5.53 9.25 19.30
N VAL A 114 6.66 9.73 19.75
CA VAL A 114 7.99 9.16 19.42
C VAL A 114 8.02 7.66 19.73
N GLY A 115 7.37 7.24 20.82
CA GLY A 115 7.27 5.83 21.21
C GLY A 115 6.56 4.99 20.16
N GLU A 116 5.41 5.43 19.64
CA GLU A 116 4.66 4.68 18.62
C GLU A 116 5.45 4.52 17.30
N VAL A 117 6.20 5.55 16.91
CA VAL A 117 7.06 5.50 15.72
C VAL A 117 8.20 4.51 15.93
N ILE A 118 8.81 4.52 17.11
CA ILE A 118 9.89 3.58 17.46
C ILE A 118 9.38 2.16 17.45
N ASP A 119 8.22 1.88 18.05
CA ASP A 119 7.61 0.56 18.06
C ASP A 119 7.32 0.07 16.64
N ASP A 120 6.84 0.94 15.77
CA ASP A 120 6.61 0.63 14.35
C ASP A 120 7.92 0.29 13.61
N ILE A 121 8.99 1.07 13.84
CA ILE A 121 10.31 0.82 13.24
C ILE A 121 10.86 -0.53 13.72
N ILE A 122 10.84 -0.81 15.01
CA ILE A 122 11.32 -2.08 15.59
C ILE A 122 10.52 -3.25 15.04
N TYR A 123 9.19 -3.12 14.99
CA TYR A 123 8.33 -4.13 14.40
C TYR A 123 8.72 -4.43 12.94
N LYS A 124 8.87 -3.39 12.11
CA LYS A 124 9.23 -3.54 10.69
C LYS A 124 10.64 -4.08 10.47
N ILE A 125 11.61 -3.76 11.34
CA ILE A 125 12.95 -4.36 11.29
C ILE A 125 12.87 -5.87 11.50
N LYS A 126 12.14 -6.34 12.52
CA LYS A 126 11.96 -7.76 12.81
C LYS A 126 11.21 -8.47 11.68
N GLU A 127 10.19 -7.83 11.17
CA GLU A 127 9.40 -8.29 10.02
C GLU A 127 10.28 -8.46 8.77
N ALA A 128 11.08 -7.45 8.45
CA ALA A 128 11.98 -7.46 7.29
C ALA A 128 13.02 -8.60 7.38
N TYR A 129 13.56 -8.83 8.56
CA TYR A 129 14.48 -9.93 8.79
C TYR A 129 13.82 -11.31 8.62
N GLN A 130 12.64 -11.51 9.20
CA GLN A 130 11.92 -12.79 9.12
C GLN A 130 11.56 -13.17 7.67
N ASN A 131 11.35 -12.18 6.80
CA ASN A 131 10.97 -12.40 5.41
C ASN A 131 12.12 -12.16 4.42
N LYS A 132 13.33 -11.88 4.89
CA LYS A 132 14.49 -11.46 4.09
C LYS A 132 14.67 -12.29 2.82
N ASP A 133 14.81 -13.60 2.97
CA ASP A 133 15.16 -14.47 1.84
C ASP A 133 14.03 -14.53 0.80
N ASN A 134 12.79 -14.66 1.24
CA ASN A 134 11.64 -14.69 0.35
C ASN A 134 11.43 -13.34 -0.35
N PHE A 135 11.54 -12.23 0.38
CA PHE A 135 11.44 -10.89 -0.17
C PHE A 135 12.49 -10.65 -1.25
N LEU A 136 13.76 -10.93 -0.95
CA LEU A 136 14.86 -10.68 -1.89
C LEU A 136 14.79 -11.57 -3.14
N ALA A 137 14.40 -12.84 -2.98
CA ALA A 137 14.21 -13.75 -4.11
C ALA A 137 13.10 -13.25 -5.04
N LYS A 138 11.96 -12.85 -4.48
CA LYS A 138 10.82 -12.34 -5.25
C LYS A 138 11.07 -10.96 -5.83
N TRP A 139 11.73 -10.07 -5.10
CA TRP A 139 12.13 -8.78 -5.64
C TRP A 139 13.01 -8.94 -6.87
N LYS A 140 13.97 -9.86 -6.85
CA LYS A 140 14.83 -10.15 -8.00
C LYS A 140 14.04 -10.65 -9.22
N GLU A 141 13.05 -11.50 -9.01
CA GLU A 141 12.18 -12.01 -10.09
C GLU A 141 11.27 -10.91 -10.66
N LEU A 142 10.59 -10.16 -9.77
CA LEU A 142 9.64 -9.12 -10.15
C LEU A 142 10.32 -7.89 -10.76
N SER A 143 11.50 -7.50 -10.30
CA SER A 143 12.23 -6.35 -10.82
C SER A 143 12.60 -6.51 -12.28
N LEU A 144 12.94 -7.72 -12.70
CA LEU A 144 13.24 -8.01 -14.12
C LEU A 144 12.00 -7.87 -15.01
N THR A 145 10.85 -8.31 -14.53
CA THR A 145 9.57 -8.25 -15.26
C THR A 145 8.97 -6.84 -15.22
N TYR A 146 8.96 -6.22 -14.05
CA TYR A 146 8.37 -4.89 -13.82
C TYR A 146 9.16 -3.78 -14.54
N ILE A 147 10.50 -3.80 -14.50
CA ILE A 147 11.33 -2.83 -15.24
C ILE A 147 11.08 -2.95 -16.74
N SER A 148 11.01 -4.18 -17.28
CA SER A 148 10.73 -4.40 -18.70
C SER A 148 9.35 -3.91 -19.13
N GLU A 149 8.33 -4.06 -18.28
CA GLU A 149 6.99 -3.55 -18.55
C GLU A 149 6.87 -2.03 -18.40
N LEU A 150 7.51 -1.43 -17.41
CA LEU A 150 7.58 0.02 -17.25
C LEU A 150 8.28 0.69 -18.44
N GLU A 151 9.37 0.11 -18.96
CA GLU A 151 10.05 0.61 -20.14
C GLU A 151 9.17 0.52 -21.39
N LYS A 152 8.46 -0.60 -21.58
CA LYS A 152 7.45 -0.76 -22.65
C LYS A 152 6.33 0.26 -22.53
N ARG A 153 5.81 0.51 -21.31
CA ARG A 153 4.76 1.50 -21.08
C ARG A 153 5.25 2.95 -21.27
N LYS A 154 6.48 3.28 -20.87
CA LYS A 154 7.08 4.58 -21.14
C LYS A 154 7.27 4.80 -22.64
N ALA A 155 7.74 3.80 -23.39
CA ALA A 155 7.86 3.85 -24.84
C ALA A 155 6.49 4.01 -25.54
N ALA A 156 5.46 3.28 -25.09
CA ALA A 156 4.11 3.41 -25.62
C ALA A 156 3.47 4.78 -25.29
N ARG A 157 3.73 5.34 -24.10
CA ARG A 157 3.25 6.69 -23.70
C ARG A 157 3.94 7.81 -24.47
N SER A 158 5.21 7.68 -24.86
CA SER A 158 5.88 8.67 -25.71
C SER A 158 5.23 8.79 -27.11
N ILE A 159 4.58 7.71 -27.57
CA ILE A 159 3.84 7.66 -28.84
C ILE A 159 2.39 8.18 -28.67
N THR A 160 1.73 7.88 -27.52
CA THR A 160 0.32 8.22 -27.28
C THR A 160 0.12 9.46 -26.40
N GLY A 161 1.14 9.96 -25.73
CA GLY A 161 1.07 11.10 -24.82
C GLY A 161 0.60 12.38 -25.50
N ASN A 162 0.98 12.61 -26.74
CA ASN A 162 0.51 13.76 -27.54
C ASN A 162 -0.98 13.67 -27.94
N LEU A 163 -1.54 12.46 -28.04
CA LEU A 163 -2.95 12.27 -28.42
C LEU A 163 -3.92 12.42 -27.22
N LYS A 164 -3.51 11.98 -26.00
CA LYS A 164 -4.37 12.10 -24.80
C LYS A 164 -4.47 13.54 -24.27
N ILE A 165 -3.42 14.33 -24.37
CA ILE A 165 -3.46 15.77 -24.00
C ILE A 165 -4.40 16.54 -24.94
N ILE A 166 -4.39 16.22 -26.23
CA ILE A 166 -5.29 16.85 -27.21
C ILE A 166 -6.73 16.39 -27.01
N GLN A 167 -6.98 15.11 -26.71
CA GLN A 167 -8.33 14.59 -26.46
C GLN A 167 -8.93 15.09 -25.14
N ASN A 168 -8.14 15.23 -24.07
CA ASN A 168 -8.64 15.77 -22.81
C ASN A 168 -8.90 17.29 -22.86
N GLN A 169 -8.11 18.07 -23.61
CA GLN A 169 -8.38 19.49 -23.78
C GLN A 169 -9.59 19.80 -24.68
N THR A 170 -9.84 18.97 -25.69
CA THR A 170 -11.06 19.06 -26.53
C THR A 170 -12.30 18.52 -25.84
N ALA A 171 -12.19 17.46 -25.02
CA ALA A 171 -13.31 16.93 -24.24
C ALA A 171 -13.78 17.87 -23.13
N PHE A 172 -12.87 18.69 -22.56
CA PHE A 172 -13.23 19.66 -21.53
C PHE A 172 -13.95 20.90 -22.07
N LYS A 173 -13.72 21.27 -23.34
CA LYS A 173 -14.36 22.45 -23.96
C LYS A 173 -15.76 22.20 -24.52
N ASN A 174 -16.17 20.96 -24.75
CA ASN A 174 -17.44 20.61 -25.36
C ASN A 174 -18.45 19.93 -24.41
N ARG A 175 -18.29 20.04 -23.09
CA ARG A 175 -19.25 19.50 -22.12
C ARG A 175 -20.19 20.61 -21.63
N TYR A 176 -21.42 20.49 -22.17
CA TYR A 176 -22.78 20.82 -21.69
C TYR A 176 -23.31 22.23 -21.88
N PRO A 177 -24.40 22.33 -22.63
CA PRO A 177 -25.61 23.02 -22.14
C PRO A 177 -26.37 21.96 -21.28
N ILE A 178 -26.56 22.27 -19.99
CA ILE A 178 -27.28 21.43 -19.05
C ILE A 178 -28.76 21.51 -19.41
N ASP A 179 -29.29 20.47 -20.07
CA ASP A 179 -30.73 20.27 -20.17
C ASP A 179 -31.19 19.53 -18.92
N THR A 180 -31.91 20.23 -18.05
CA THR A 180 -32.38 19.73 -16.74
C THR A 180 -33.31 18.49 -16.86
N LEU A 181 -33.87 18.22 -18.05
CA LEU A 181 -34.69 17.04 -18.32
C LEU A 181 -33.87 15.76 -18.56
N GLU A 182 -32.66 15.87 -19.12
CA GLU A 182 -31.75 14.71 -19.26
C GLU A 182 -31.10 14.33 -17.93
N VAL A 183 -30.81 15.30 -17.04
CA VAL A 183 -30.24 15.03 -15.72
C VAL A 183 -31.19 14.14 -14.89
N SER A 184 -32.51 14.38 -14.95
CA SER A 184 -33.49 13.55 -14.23
C SER A 184 -33.59 12.12 -14.79
N LYS A 185 -33.40 11.93 -16.10
CA LYS A 185 -33.35 10.63 -16.74
C LYS A 185 -32.04 9.88 -16.43
N TYR A 186 -30.92 10.59 -16.33
CA TYR A 186 -29.63 10.03 -15.90
C TYR A 186 -29.67 9.63 -14.41
N LEU A 187 -30.28 10.43 -13.56
CA LEU A 187 -30.45 10.12 -12.13
C LEU A 187 -31.35 8.90 -11.89
N SER A 188 -32.31 8.62 -12.79
CA SER A 188 -33.16 7.42 -12.70
C SER A 188 -32.48 6.13 -13.19
N THR A 189 -31.34 6.23 -13.85
CA THR A 189 -30.49 5.09 -14.29
C THR A 189 -29.29 4.83 -13.40
N ILE A 190 -29.13 5.58 -12.30
CA ILE A 190 -28.18 5.24 -11.25
C ILE A 190 -28.71 3.97 -10.57
N GLN A 191 -28.39 2.81 -11.12
CA GLN A 191 -28.48 1.56 -10.38
C GLN A 191 -27.47 1.68 -9.25
N THR A 192 -27.95 1.97 -8.05
CA THR A 192 -27.21 1.72 -6.82
C THR A 192 -27.02 0.20 -6.75
N THR A 193 -25.95 -0.30 -7.33
CA THR A 193 -25.57 -1.68 -7.10
C THR A 193 -25.16 -1.74 -5.63
N ASP A 194 -25.84 -2.59 -4.85
CA ASP A 194 -25.41 -2.89 -3.45
C ASP A 194 -24.06 -3.61 -3.41
N LYS A 195 -23.38 -3.77 -4.53
CA LYS A 195 -22.10 -4.43 -4.68
C LYS A 195 -20.96 -3.54 -4.21
N LEU A 196 -19.98 -4.17 -3.58
CA LEU A 196 -18.79 -3.54 -3.04
C LEU A 196 -17.58 -4.43 -3.29
N ILE A 197 -16.44 -3.83 -3.56
CA ILE A 197 -15.14 -4.50 -3.59
C ILE A 197 -14.31 -3.95 -2.43
N ALA A 198 -13.73 -4.84 -1.63
CA ALA A 198 -12.88 -4.48 -0.51
C ALA A 198 -11.49 -5.11 -0.66
N ILE A 199 -10.44 -4.35 -0.43
CA ILE A 199 -9.06 -4.82 -0.61
C ILE A 199 -8.24 -4.47 0.62
N GLY A 200 -7.52 -5.47 1.16
CA GLY A 200 -6.52 -5.28 2.21
C GLY A 200 -5.13 -5.61 1.68
N ALA A 201 -4.13 -4.77 2.00
CA ALA A 201 -2.75 -4.94 1.57
C ALA A 201 -1.75 -4.31 2.55
N SER A 202 -0.50 -4.80 2.52
CA SER A 202 0.61 -4.28 3.34
C SER A 202 1.92 -4.28 2.54
N THR A 203 2.99 -4.85 3.03
CA THR A 203 4.30 -4.93 2.36
C THR A 203 4.17 -5.57 0.96
N GLY A 204 4.66 -4.86 -0.05
CA GLY A 204 4.46 -5.19 -1.47
C GLY A 204 3.09 -4.81 -2.03
N GLY A 205 2.17 -4.34 -1.18
CA GLY A 205 0.81 -3.94 -1.56
C GLY A 205 0.78 -2.75 -2.52
N THR A 206 1.71 -1.82 -2.40
CA THR A 206 1.79 -0.67 -3.32
C THR A 206 1.97 -1.09 -4.77
N VAL A 207 2.88 -2.04 -5.02
CA VAL A 207 3.12 -2.60 -6.36
C VAL A 207 1.92 -3.43 -6.81
N ALA A 208 1.33 -4.23 -5.92
CA ALA A 208 0.17 -5.06 -6.22
C ALA A 208 -1.06 -4.21 -6.59
N LEU A 209 -1.34 -3.16 -5.82
CA LEU A 209 -2.46 -2.24 -6.09
C LEU A 209 -2.25 -1.44 -7.38
N GLU A 210 -1.02 -0.95 -7.64
CA GLU A 210 -0.70 -0.30 -8.91
C GLU A 210 -0.95 -1.25 -10.08
N TYR A 211 -0.49 -2.51 -9.99
CA TYR A 211 -0.72 -3.51 -11.01
C TYR A 211 -2.23 -3.77 -11.23
N LEU A 212 -3.01 -3.95 -10.16
CA LEU A 212 -4.46 -4.14 -10.27
C LEU A 212 -5.13 -2.95 -10.95
N PHE A 213 -4.96 -1.74 -10.41
CA PHE A 213 -5.72 -0.58 -10.85
C PHE A 213 -5.32 -0.06 -12.24
N THR A 214 -4.09 -0.32 -12.68
CA THR A 214 -3.67 0.00 -14.05
C THR A 214 -4.19 -1.00 -15.10
N ASN A 215 -4.64 -2.19 -14.68
CA ASN A 215 -5.21 -3.22 -15.58
C ASN A 215 -6.73 -3.39 -15.42
N LEU A 216 -7.34 -2.62 -14.53
CA LEU A 216 -8.79 -2.53 -14.40
C LEU A 216 -9.33 -1.38 -15.26
N SER A 217 -10.56 -1.53 -15.74
CA SER A 217 -11.27 -0.51 -16.53
C SER A 217 -12.77 -0.70 -16.38
N GLY A 218 -13.52 0.31 -16.76
CA GLY A 218 -14.98 0.26 -16.79
C GLY A 218 -15.65 0.79 -15.52
N ASN A 219 -16.95 0.64 -15.48
CA ASN A 219 -17.79 1.08 -14.37
C ASN A 219 -17.90 -0.05 -13.33
N LEU A 220 -16.86 -0.19 -12.51
CA LEU A 220 -16.81 -1.17 -11.43
C LEU A 220 -17.64 -0.70 -10.23
N PRO A 221 -18.13 -1.62 -9.37
CA PRO A 221 -18.62 -1.26 -8.04
C PRO A 221 -17.59 -0.42 -7.30
N PRO A 222 -18.02 0.37 -6.28
CA PRO A 222 -17.06 1.10 -5.46
C PRO A 222 -16.03 0.14 -4.85
N ILE A 223 -14.80 0.60 -4.78
CA ILE A 223 -13.67 -0.16 -4.23
C ILE A 223 -13.15 0.56 -3.00
N VAL A 224 -13.09 -0.10 -1.86
CA VAL A 224 -12.49 0.43 -0.63
C VAL A 224 -11.21 -0.34 -0.31
N VAL A 225 -10.16 0.39 0.06
CA VAL A 225 -8.81 -0.18 0.22
C VAL A 225 -8.21 0.25 1.55
N VAL A 226 -7.69 -0.70 2.30
CA VAL A 226 -6.70 -0.45 3.34
C VAL A 226 -5.35 -0.93 2.84
N GLN A 227 -4.41 0.00 2.68
CA GLN A 227 -2.99 -0.24 2.55
C GLN A 227 -2.33 0.22 3.85
N HIS A 228 -1.60 -0.68 4.52
CA HIS A 228 -0.82 -0.29 5.69
C HIS A 228 0.25 0.72 5.29
N MET A 229 0.04 1.96 5.68
CA MET A 229 0.89 3.07 5.31
C MET A 229 0.77 4.20 6.35
N PRO A 230 1.86 4.92 6.67
CA PRO A 230 1.79 6.02 7.62
C PRO A 230 0.88 7.17 7.13
N PRO A 231 0.46 8.08 8.05
CA PRO A 231 -0.24 9.30 7.70
C PRO A 231 0.49 10.08 6.59
N THR A 232 -0.27 10.76 5.74
CA THR A 232 0.19 11.58 4.61
C THR A 232 0.70 10.82 3.38
N PHE A 233 1.22 9.60 3.54
CA PHE A 233 1.64 8.78 2.40
C PHE A 233 0.45 8.25 1.59
N THR A 234 -0.65 7.92 2.25
CA THR A 234 -1.87 7.41 1.63
C THR A 234 -2.48 8.39 0.63
N TYR A 235 -2.46 9.69 0.94
CA TYR A 235 -2.90 10.73 0.02
C TYR A 235 -2.05 10.78 -1.26
N GLN A 236 -0.72 10.80 -1.14
CA GLN A 236 0.18 10.83 -2.29
C GLN A 236 0.10 9.54 -3.11
N PHE A 237 -0.08 8.41 -2.44
CA PHE A 237 -0.30 7.12 -3.10
C PHE A 237 -1.60 7.10 -3.90
N ALA A 238 -2.69 7.62 -3.34
CA ALA A 238 -3.96 7.76 -4.05
C ALA A 238 -3.84 8.66 -5.30
N LEU A 239 -3.20 9.82 -5.18
CA LEU A 239 -2.94 10.71 -6.31
C LEU A 239 -2.15 10.01 -7.41
N ARG A 240 -1.06 9.31 -7.05
CA ARG A 240 -0.26 8.58 -8.01
C ARG A 240 -1.05 7.48 -8.72
N LEU A 241 -1.81 6.68 -7.99
CA LEU A 241 -2.66 5.64 -8.59
C LEU A 241 -3.71 6.24 -9.53
N ASN A 242 -4.27 7.40 -9.17
CA ASN A 242 -5.24 8.12 -9.99
C ASN A 242 -4.64 8.60 -11.32
N GLU A 243 -3.37 9.03 -11.32
CA GLU A 243 -2.66 9.39 -12.56
C GLU A 243 -2.41 8.20 -13.48
N LEU A 244 -2.25 7.00 -12.92
CA LEU A 244 -1.90 5.79 -13.65
C LEU A 244 -3.12 4.98 -14.12
N SER A 245 -4.27 5.17 -13.48
CA SER A 245 -5.51 4.40 -13.71
C SER A 245 -6.52 5.20 -14.52
N VAL A 246 -7.50 4.49 -15.08
CA VAL A 246 -8.72 5.09 -15.65
C VAL A 246 -9.85 5.18 -14.62
N LEU A 247 -9.71 4.53 -13.46
CA LEU A 247 -10.61 4.65 -12.32
C LEU A 247 -10.38 5.99 -11.61
N ASN A 248 -11.39 6.48 -10.92
CA ASN A 248 -11.25 7.64 -10.04
C ASN A 248 -10.70 7.16 -8.68
N ILE A 249 -9.46 7.48 -8.34
CA ILE A 249 -8.81 7.01 -7.12
C ILE A 249 -8.51 8.18 -6.21
N LYS A 250 -8.96 8.12 -4.97
CA LYS A 250 -8.77 9.18 -3.97
C LYS A 250 -8.54 8.61 -2.57
N GLU A 251 -7.97 9.41 -1.69
CA GLU A 251 -8.04 9.16 -0.27
C GLU A 251 -9.47 9.38 0.24
N ALA A 252 -9.95 8.49 1.12
CA ALA A 252 -11.32 8.51 1.63
C ALA A 252 -11.57 9.69 2.59
N GLU A 253 -12.76 10.27 2.52
CA GLU A 253 -13.24 11.31 3.42
C GLU A 253 -14.37 10.77 4.32
N ASP A 254 -14.49 11.29 5.54
CA ASP A 254 -15.57 10.83 6.45
C ASP A 254 -16.95 11.22 5.92
N ASP A 255 -17.93 10.36 6.16
CA ASP A 255 -19.33 10.49 5.71
C ASP A 255 -19.54 10.55 4.18
N GLU A 256 -18.49 10.28 3.39
CA GLU A 256 -18.55 10.27 1.93
C GLU A 256 -19.37 9.08 1.42
N THR A 257 -20.27 9.32 0.47
CA THR A 257 -21.07 8.26 -0.17
C THR A 257 -20.23 7.52 -1.21
N LEU A 258 -20.29 6.19 -1.20
CA LEU A 258 -19.57 5.36 -2.17
C LEU A 258 -20.20 5.44 -3.56
N ASN A 259 -19.38 5.67 -4.57
CA ASN A 259 -19.78 5.77 -5.98
C ASN A 259 -19.10 4.71 -6.84
N ASN A 260 -19.83 4.17 -7.81
CA ASN A 260 -19.27 3.27 -8.82
C ASN A 260 -18.10 3.92 -9.57
N GLY A 261 -17.11 3.11 -9.95
CA GLY A 261 -15.93 3.58 -10.66
C GLY A 261 -14.92 4.34 -9.79
N THR A 262 -15.17 4.43 -8.47
CA THR A 262 -14.29 5.13 -7.53
C THR A 262 -13.61 4.16 -6.56
N VAL A 263 -12.33 4.39 -6.33
CA VAL A 263 -11.48 3.69 -5.35
C VAL A 263 -11.19 4.63 -4.19
N TYR A 264 -11.48 4.18 -2.99
CA TYR A 264 -11.30 4.94 -1.75
C TYR A 264 -10.17 4.30 -0.93
N ILE A 265 -9.05 5.00 -0.82
CA ILE A 265 -7.89 4.57 -0.01
C ILE A 265 -8.06 5.08 1.42
N ALA A 266 -7.99 4.21 2.41
CA ALA A 266 -8.04 4.59 3.81
C ALA A 266 -6.90 5.54 4.19
N PRO A 267 -7.17 6.67 4.87
CA PRO A 267 -6.13 7.57 5.37
C PRO A 267 -5.23 6.86 6.40
N GLY A 268 -3.92 7.11 6.32
CA GLY A 268 -2.98 6.63 7.34
C GLY A 268 -3.24 7.26 8.70
N GLY A 269 -3.06 6.49 9.78
CA GLY A 269 -3.21 6.98 11.16
C GLY A 269 -4.63 7.03 11.70
N ILE A 270 -5.64 6.64 10.91
CA ILE A 270 -7.04 6.53 11.32
C ILE A 270 -7.65 5.25 10.74
N HIS A 271 -8.62 4.65 11.42
CA HIS A 271 -9.33 3.50 10.87
C HIS A 271 -10.42 3.91 9.90
N MET A 272 -10.64 3.11 8.87
CA MET A 272 -11.75 3.23 7.94
C MET A 272 -12.68 2.04 8.09
N GLY A 273 -13.96 2.30 8.22
CA GLY A 273 -15.03 1.33 8.09
C GLY A 273 -16.13 1.89 7.18
N LEU A 274 -17.24 1.16 7.10
CA LEU A 274 -18.42 1.59 6.36
C LEU A 274 -19.64 1.64 7.28
N LYS A 275 -20.55 2.55 6.96
CA LYS A 275 -21.88 2.66 7.61
C LYS A 275 -22.97 2.75 6.55
N ARG A 276 -24.22 2.35 6.92
CA ARG A 276 -25.41 2.62 6.10
C ARG A 276 -26.14 3.86 6.62
N SER A 277 -26.48 4.75 5.69
CA SER A 277 -27.29 5.93 5.98
C SER A 277 -28.26 6.18 4.84
N GLY A 278 -29.57 6.15 5.13
CA GLY A 278 -30.61 6.34 4.11
C GLY A 278 -30.56 5.33 2.95
N GLY A 279 -30.12 4.09 3.22
CA GLY A 279 -29.95 3.06 2.17
C GLY A 279 -28.62 3.10 1.43
N LEU A 280 -27.83 4.17 1.56
CA LEU A 280 -26.53 4.34 0.92
C LEU A 280 -25.40 3.81 1.79
N LEU A 281 -24.34 3.29 1.17
CA LEU A 281 -23.08 2.98 1.84
C LEU A 281 -22.23 4.25 1.90
N LYS A 282 -21.70 4.53 3.08
CA LYS A 282 -20.83 5.68 3.33
C LYS A 282 -19.57 5.28 4.06
N ILE A 283 -18.51 6.03 3.82
CA ILE A 283 -17.26 5.95 4.59
C ILE A 283 -17.53 6.35 6.04
N ASN A 284 -16.88 5.66 6.97
CA ASN A 284 -16.85 5.99 8.38
C ASN A 284 -15.40 5.96 8.86
N LEU A 285 -14.82 7.15 9.02
CA LEU A 285 -13.47 7.29 9.59
C LEU A 285 -13.59 7.41 11.10
N PHE A 286 -12.78 6.66 11.85
CA PHE A 286 -12.84 6.67 13.30
C PHE A 286 -11.47 6.42 13.93
N ASP A 287 -11.23 7.04 15.05
CA ASP A 287 -10.03 6.81 15.84
C ASP A 287 -10.15 5.54 16.68
N GLY A 288 -9.03 4.95 17.06
CA GLY A 288 -8.97 3.74 17.86
C GLY A 288 -7.54 3.27 18.09
N PRO A 289 -7.33 2.26 18.93
CA PRO A 289 -6.04 1.66 19.13
C PRO A 289 -5.56 0.97 17.84
N ARG A 290 -4.23 0.85 17.69
CA ARG A 290 -3.64 0.04 16.61
C ARG A 290 -4.11 -1.43 16.75
N VAL A 291 -4.52 -2.03 15.66
CA VAL A 291 -4.86 -3.46 15.57
C VAL A 291 -3.68 -4.17 14.92
N GLN A 292 -3.05 -5.11 15.64
CA GLN A 292 -1.86 -5.82 15.15
C GLN A 292 -0.77 -4.83 14.67
N TYR A 293 -0.51 -3.78 15.44
CA TYR A 293 0.41 -2.66 15.15
C TYR A 293 -0.01 -1.75 13.99
N GLN A 294 -1.16 -2.00 13.33
CA GLN A 294 -1.60 -1.28 12.13
C GLN A 294 -2.72 -0.28 12.42
N LYS A 295 -2.65 0.87 11.78
CA LYS A 295 -3.68 1.89 11.73
C LYS A 295 -3.48 2.74 10.46
N PRO A 296 -4.34 2.57 9.42
CA PRO A 296 -5.58 1.78 9.39
C PRO A 296 -5.34 0.26 9.48
N SER A 297 -6.37 -0.49 9.94
CA SER A 297 -6.36 -1.96 9.95
C SER A 297 -7.35 -2.52 8.94
N VAL A 298 -6.95 -3.58 8.25
CA VAL A 298 -7.78 -4.33 7.30
C VAL A 298 -8.91 -5.06 8.02
N ASP A 299 -8.65 -5.64 9.21
CA ASP A 299 -9.68 -6.31 9.99
C ASP A 299 -10.79 -5.36 10.40
N MET A 300 -10.46 -4.10 10.76
CA MET A 300 -11.47 -3.07 11.10
C MET A 300 -12.36 -2.73 9.91
N LEU A 301 -11.78 -2.58 8.71
CA LEU A 301 -12.53 -2.37 7.49
C LEU A 301 -13.43 -3.56 7.18
N PHE A 302 -12.88 -4.77 7.15
CA PHE A 302 -13.60 -5.97 6.78
C PHE A 302 -14.70 -6.34 7.78
N ASP A 303 -14.46 -6.11 9.08
CA ASP A 303 -15.48 -6.28 10.12
C ASP A 303 -16.69 -5.37 9.88
N SER A 304 -16.45 -4.08 9.65
CA SER A 304 -17.53 -3.13 9.36
C SER A 304 -18.31 -3.52 8.10
N ILE A 305 -17.62 -3.93 7.03
CA ILE A 305 -18.21 -4.37 5.77
C ILE A 305 -19.07 -5.62 5.97
N SER A 306 -18.62 -6.58 6.76
CA SER A 306 -19.39 -7.80 7.04
C SER A 306 -20.76 -7.50 7.64
N ASN A 307 -20.88 -6.38 8.36
CA ASN A 307 -22.12 -5.94 9.01
C ASN A 307 -23.06 -5.14 8.09
N VAL A 308 -22.51 -4.40 7.10
CA VAL A 308 -23.32 -3.47 6.29
C VAL A 308 -23.60 -3.94 4.87
N ALA A 309 -22.72 -4.77 4.28
CA ALA A 309 -22.84 -5.17 2.87
C ALA A 309 -23.21 -6.66 2.68
N GLY A 310 -23.04 -7.50 3.70
CA GLY A 310 -23.45 -8.90 3.70
C GLY A 310 -22.82 -9.70 2.54
N ARG A 311 -23.68 -10.36 1.71
CA ARG A 311 -23.25 -11.19 0.59
C ARG A 311 -22.82 -10.40 -0.66
N ASN A 312 -23.07 -9.11 -0.71
CA ASN A 312 -22.81 -8.26 -1.87
C ASN A 312 -21.37 -7.70 -1.87
N VAL A 313 -20.42 -8.49 -1.38
CA VAL A 313 -19.01 -8.08 -1.25
C VAL A 313 -18.10 -9.08 -1.96
N LEU A 314 -17.16 -8.54 -2.75
CA LEU A 314 -15.93 -9.21 -3.14
C LEU A 314 -14.81 -8.65 -2.26
N ALA A 315 -14.22 -9.48 -1.41
CA ALA A 315 -13.10 -9.07 -0.56
C ALA A 315 -11.82 -9.78 -0.97
N LEU A 316 -10.74 -9.01 -1.14
CA LEU A 316 -9.42 -9.50 -1.52
C LEU A 316 -8.41 -9.18 -0.42
N LEU A 317 -7.60 -10.17 -0.04
CA LEU A 317 -6.48 -9.98 0.87
C LEU A 317 -5.18 -10.25 0.12
N LEU A 318 -4.41 -9.17 -0.06
CA LEU A 318 -3.19 -9.16 -0.87
C LEU A 318 -1.95 -9.35 0.00
N THR A 319 -0.80 -9.37 -0.70
CA THR A 319 0.53 -9.41 -0.09
C THR A 319 0.65 -8.51 1.12
N GLY A 320 1.30 -9.00 2.15
CA GLY A 320 1.54 -8.30 3.40
C GLY A 320 1.99 -9.25 4.49
N MET A 321 2.66 -8.70 5.49
CA MET A 321 3.10 -9.44 6.67
C MET A 321 2.01 -9.51 7.73
N GLY A 322 2.11 -10.53 8.61
CA GLY A 322 1.19 -10.71 9.72
C GLY A 322 -0.10 -11.40 9.32
N LYS A 323 -1.18 -11.06 9.99
CA LYS A 323 -2.49 -11.69 9.83
C LYS A 323 -3.66 -10.70 9.79
N ASP A 324 -3.39 -9.40 9.78
CA ASP A 324 -4.45 -8.39 9.71
C ASP A 324 -5.30 -8.57 8.45
N GLY A 325 -6.60 -8.53 8.60
CA GLY A 325 -7.58 -8.82 7.57
C GLY A 325 -8.02 -10.28 7.46
N ALA A 326 -7.31 -11.24 8.10
CA ALA A 326 -7.69 -12.64 8.00
C ALA A 326 -8.97 -12.96 8.79
N GLU A 327 -9.15 -12.37 9.97
CA GLU A 327 -10.36 -12.53 10.79
C GLU A 327 -11.56 -11.80 10.16
N GLY A 328 -11.36 -10.57 9.70
CA GLY A 328 -12.39 -9.80 8.99
C GLY A 328 -12.82 -10.48 7.68
N LEU A 329 -11.87 -11.05 6.92
CA LEU A 329 -12.17 -11.82 5.72
C LEU A 329 -13.06 -13.03 6.02
N LEU A 330 -12.77 -13.75 7.14
CA LEU A 330 -13.61 -14.87 7.60
C LEU A 330 -15.03 -14.40 7.94
N LYS A 331 -15.18 -13.23 8.58
CA LYS A 331 -16.50 -12.68 8.88
C LYS A 331 -17.29 -12.36 7.61
N ILE A 332 -16.64 -11.77 6.59
CA ILE A 332 -17.26 -11.51 5.29
C ILE A 332 -17.72 -12.82 4.63
N LYS A 333 -16.87 -13.84 4.61
CA LYS A 333 -17.21 -15.17 4.08
C LYS A 333 -18.42 -15.77 4.79
N ASN A 334 -18.45 -15.73 6.12
CA ASN A 334 -19.54 -16.26 6.93
C ASN A 334 -20.88 -15.51 6.69
N LYS A 335 -20.83 -14.27 6.21
CA LYS A 335 -21.99 -13.49 5.78
C LYS A 335 -22.39 -13.72 4.30
N GLY A 336 -21.69 -14.63 3.62
CA GLY A 336 -21.95 -14.99 2.22
C GLY A 336 -21.25 -14.14 1.18
N GLY A 337 -20.30 -13.27 1.58
CA GLY A 337 -19.43 -12.54 0.66
C GLY A 337 -18.42 -13.46 -0.01
N TYR A 338 -17.96 -13.07 -1.19
CA TYR A 338 -16.92 -13.82 -1.92
C TYR A 338 -15.53 -13.30 -1.53
N THR A 339 -14.68 -14.20 -1.06
CA THR A 339 -13.39 -13.84 -0.45
C THR A 339 -12.24 -14.51 -1.20
N VAL A 340 -11.20 -13.75 -1.49
CA VAL A 340 -10.04 -14.21 -2.27
C VAL A 340 -8.76 -13.84 -1.54
N ALA A 341 -7.85 -14.80 -1.38
CA ALA A 341 -6.51 -14.56 -0.89
C ALA A 341 -5.50 -14.64 -2.06
N GLN A 342 -4.51 -13.75 -2.05
CA GLN A 342 -3.44 -13.78 -3.04
C GLN A 342 -2.60 -15.05 -2.86
N ASP A 343 -2.19 -15.68 -3.96
CA ASP A 343 -1.34 -16.87 -3.92
C ASP A 343 0.10 -16.52 -3.46
N GLU A 344 0.82 -17.54 -3.05
CA GLU A 344 2.21 -17.40 -2.60
C GLU A 344 3.11 -16.91 -3.74
N LYS A 345 2.90 -17.40 -4.94
CA LYS A 345 3.76 -17.13 -6.08
C LYS A 345 3.77 -15.65 -6.48
N SER A 346 2.62 -14.98 -6.48
CA SER A 346 2.50 -13.58 -6.85
C SER A 346 2.62 -12.59 -5.67
N SER A 347 2.65 -13.07 -4.41
CA SER A 347 2.82 -12.23 -3.23
C SER A 347 4.29 -11.89 -2.98
N ILE A 348 4.64 -10.65 -2.72
CA ILE A 348 5.99 -10.25 -2.27
C ILE A 348 6.25 -10.80 -0.87
N VAL A 349 5.28 -10.63 0.04
CA VAL A 349 5.27 -11.21 1.38
C VAL A 349 3.97 -11.99 1.56
N TRP A 350 4.06 -13.31 1.73
CA TRP A 350 2.89 -14.17 1.83
C TRP A 350 2.50 -14.45 3.29
N GLY A 351 2.27 -13.38 4.07
CA GLY A 351 1.85 -13.45 5.47
C GLY A 351 0.34 -13.33 5.63
N MET A 352 -0.22 -12.16 5.33
CA MET A 352 -1.67 -11.91 5.42
C MET A 352 -2.50 -12.88 4.57
N PRO A 353 -2.15 -13.15 3.29
CA PRO A 353 -2.89 -14.14 2.50
C PRO A 353 -2.79 -15.55 3.08
N LYS A 354 -1.61 -15.96 3.55
CA LYS A 354 -1.42 -17.26 4.19
C LYS A 354 -2.30 -17.40 5.43
N ALA A 355 -2.33 -16.38 6.29
CA ALA A 355 -3.19 -16.37 7.48
C ALA A 355 -4.67 -16.53 7.11
N ALA A 356 -5.13 -15.85 6.04
CA ALA A 356 -6.50 -16.02 5.55
C ALA A 356 -6.80 -17.45 5.08
N ILE A 357 -5.83 -18.12 4.46
CA ILE A 357 -5.95 -19.52 4.05
C ILE A 357 -5.98 -20.44 5.28
N ASP A 358 -5.06 -20.24 6.23
CA ASP A 358 -4.97 -21.00 7.46
C ASP A 358 -6.27 -20.88 8.30
N TYR A 359 -6.89 -19.70 8.32
CA TYR A 359 -8.19 -19.45 8.97
C TYR A 359 -9.39 -19.95 8.14
N LYS A 360 -9.15 -20.53 6.95
CA LYS A 360 -10.20 -20.92 5.99
C LYS A 360 -11.11 -19.75 5.60
N ALA A 361 -10.59 -18.53 5.63
CA ALA A 361 -11.30 -17.32 5.34
C ALA A 361 -11.44 -17.06 3.82
N ALA A 362 -10.58 -17.63 3.00
CA ALA A 362 -10.66 -17.51 1.54
C ALA A 362 -11.63 -18.53 0.94
N CYS A 363 -12.47 -18.10 0.00
CA CYS A 363 -13.22 -18.99 -0.91
C CYS A 363 -12.32 -19.46 -2.05
N GLU A 364 -11.41 -18.60 -2.50
CA GLU A 364 -10.49 -18.87 -3.61
C GLU A 364 -9.09 -18.33 -3.27
N VAL A 365 -8.06 -19.01 -3.77
CA VAL A 365 -6.67 -18.54 -3.77
C VAL A 365 -6.28 -18.26 -5.21
N ALA A 366 -5.90 -17.02 -5.52
CA ALA A 366 -5.68 -16.58 -6.88
C ALA A 366 -4.40 -15.77 -7.04
N SER A 367 -3.77 -15.85 -8.21
CA SER A 367 -2.68 -14.95 -8.56
C SER A 367 -3.17 -13.52 -8.72
N LEU A 368 -2.28 -12.56 -8.56
CA LEU A 368 -2.61 -11.14 -8.76
C LEU A 368 -3.20 -10.87 -10.16
N GLU A 369 -2.70 -11.57 -11.18
CA GLU A 369 -3.22 -11.49 -12.55
C GLU A 369 -4.66 -12.05 -12.65
N SER A 370 -4.93 -13.20 -12.01
CA SER A 370 -6.27 -13.81 -11.99
C SER A 370 -7.28 -12.94 -11.27
N MET A 371 -6.85 -12.20 -10.23
CA MET A 371 -7.72 -11.29 -9.48
C MET A 371 -8.31 -10.18 -10.36
N ILE A 372 -7.59 -9.72 -11.39
CA ILE A 372 -8.13 -8.76 -12.37
C ILE A 372 -9.40 -9.32 -13.03
N ASN A 373 -9.37 -10.58 -13.44
CA ASN A 373 -10.51 -11.23 -14.08
C ASN A 373 -11.65 -11.47 -13.08
N ILE A 374 -11.34 -11.82 -11.84
CA ILE A 374 -12.33 -11.99 -10.76
C ILE A 374 -13.04 -10.66 -10.51
N ILE A 375 -12.30 -9.56 -10.38
CA ILE A 375 -12.87 -8.21 -10.19
C ILE A 375 -13.76 -7.81 -11.36
N LYS A 376 -13.29 -7.99 -12.60
CA LYS A 376 -14.07 -7.67 -13.82
C LYS A 376 -15.36 -8.48 -13.87
N LYS A 377 -15.29 -9.79 -13.63
CA LYS A 377 -16.48 -10.68 -13.62
C LYS A 377 -17.47 -10.26 -12.53
N TYR A 378 -16.99 -9.93 -11.34
CA TYR A 378 -17.84 -9.47 -10.24
C TYR A 378 -18.52 -8.13 -10.57
N GLY A 379 -17.83 -7.21 -11.22
CA GLY A 379 -18.41 -5.94 -11.67
C GLY A 379 -19.50 -6.07 -12.74
N LEU A 380 -19.42 -7.12 -13.58
CA LEU A 380 -20.37 -7.35 -14.67
C LEU A 380 -21.58 -8.21 -14.26
N SER A 381 -21.48 -8.99 -13.19
CA SER A 381 -22.58 -9.82 -12.67
C SER A 381 -23.55 -9.01 -11.83
#